data_a158992018ade6ea3b7cdd0c94adafce
#
_entry.id   a158992018ade6ea3b7cdd0c94adafce
#
_cell.length_a   1.000
_cell.length_b   1.000
_cell.length_c   1.000
_cell.angle_alpha   90.00
_cell.angle_beta   90.00
_cell.angle_gamma   90.00
#
_symmetry.space_group_name_H-M   'P 1'
#
loop_
_entity.id
_entity.type
_entity.pdbx_description
1 polymer ?
#
loop_
_entity_poly.entity_id
_entity_poly.type
_entity_poly.pdbx_seq_one_letter_code
_entity_poly.pdbx_strand_id
1 'polypeptide(L)'
;MKMQTIDFTHPRAGQMFVDSLRQTGFALIKQHPVPETLLQKLYAQWKQFFLGDDKHDFVIDEPVEPDNRGGFIPAAVSETAVGHSVKDIKEFYHLIPGQQVPPSLQLASMEYLNLTFQVGQTLLAWLQQYAPKAATRGLSEPLDKILSIDASLLRILHYPALNGDEELGAMRAAAHEDVNLLTILPVSEQPGLQVRDKAGHWHEVVGNVGDLIINSGDMLQEATGGFFPSTPHQVVNPEKNHDNVSRLSIPYFLTPRLDVRLSAQYTAGEFLAERLALLNR
;
A
#
# COMPACT_ATOMS: atom_id res chain seq x y z
N MET A 1 -16.65 -12.09 0.13
CA MET A 1 -16.53 -10.74 0.76
C MET A 1 -17.13 -9.71 -0.18
N LYS A 2 -17.90 -8.72 0.29
CA LYS A 2 -18.50 -7.69 -0.58
C LYS A 2 -17.87 -6.32 -0.30
N MET A 3 -16.70 -6.09 -0.90
CA MET A 3 -16.07 -4.76 -0.97
C MET A 3 -16.95 -3.83 -1.82
N GLN A 4 -17.15 -2.57 -1.39
CA GLN A 4 -17.95 -1.61 -2.15
C GLN A 4 -17.10 -0.89 -3.21
N THR A 5 -17.67 -0.71 -4.40
CA THR A 5 -17.15 0.21 -5.41
C THR A 5 -17.87 1.55 -5.25
N ILE A 6 -17.09 2.60 -5.01
CA ILE A 6 -17.57 3.91 -4.58
C ILE A 6 -17.17 4.95 -5.62
N ASP A 7 -18.12 5.72 -6.08
CA ASP A 7 -17.86 6.90 -6.88
C ASP A 7 -17.43 8.05 -5.95
N PHE A 8 -16.19 8.54 -6.12
CA PHE A 8 -15.60 9.56 -5.27
C PHE A 8 -16.40 10.86 -5.26
N THR A 9 -17.13 11.16 -6.35
CA THR A 9 -17.93 12.37 -6.51
C THR A 9 -19.35 12.23 -5.95
N HIS A 10 -19.75 11.02 -5.53
CA HIS A 10 -21.10 10.77 -5.04
C HIS A 10 -21.34 11.48 -3.69
N PRO A 11 -22.49 12.15 -3.46
CA PRO A 11 -22.76 12.88 -2.21
C PRO A 11 -22.67 12.05 -0.92
N ARG A 12 -22.82 10.71 -1.03
CA ARG A 12 -22.71 9.78 0.10
C ARG A 12 -21.40 8.97 0.07
N ALA A 13 -20.41 9.36 -0.74
CA ALA A 13 -19.16 8.62 -0.89
C ALA A 13 -18.48 8.36 0.47
N GLY A 14 -18.38 9.38 1.31
CA GLY A 14 -17.74 9.26 2.62
C GLY A 14 -18.42 8.22 3.54
N GLN A 15 -19.75 8.20 3.58
CA GLN A 15 -20.47 7.20 4.39
C GLN A 15 -20.27 5.79 3.81
N MET A 16 -20.37 5.62 2.48
CA MET A 16 -20.16 4.34 1.81
C MET A 16 -18.72 3.82 2.04
N PHE A 17 -17.74 4.73 2.03
CA PHE A 17 -16.34 4.41 2.31
C PHE A 17 -16.15 3.88 3.73
N VAL A 18 -16.66 4.59 4.73
CA VAL A 18 -16.62 4.16 6.15
C VAL A 18 -17.28 2.80 6.33
N ASP A 19 -18.45 2.58 5.73
CA ASP A 19 -19.17 1.31 5.80
C ASP A 19 -18.38 0.16 5.17
N SER A 20 -17.73 0.39 4.02
CA SER A 20 -16.90 -0.62 3.34
C SER A 20 -15.67 -0.98 4.17
N LEU A 21 -14.90 0.01 4.64
CA LEU A 21 -13.72 -0.23 5.46
C LEU A 21 -14.07 -0.96 6.76
N ARG A 22 -15.15 -0.56 7.44
CA ARG A 22 -15.60 -1.23 8.66
C ARG A 22 -15.94 -2.70 8.43
N GLN A 23 -16.54 -3.04 7.30
CA GLN A 23 -16.98 -4.40 7.00
C GLN A 23 -15.83 -5.29 6.55
N THR A 24 -14.95 -4.77 5.69
CA THR A 24 -13.98 -5.56 4.93
C THR A 24 -12.53 -5.10 5.07
N GLY A 25 -12.26 -3.95 5.67
CA GLY A 25 -10.95 -3.30 5.63
C GLY A 25 -10.58 -2.73 4.25
N PHE A 26 -11.45 -2.88 3.24
CA PHE A 26 -11.17 -2.51 1.85
C PHE A 26 -12.31 -1.70 1.21
N ALA A 27 -11.95 -0.88 0.22
CA ALA A 27 -12.88 -0.20 -0.68
C ALA A 27 -12.26 -0.03 -2.07
N LEU A 28 -13.09 0.02 -3.11
CA LEU A 28 -12.68 0.39 -4.47
C LEU A 28 -13.24 1.79 -4.77
N ILE A 29 -12.39 2.71 -5.21
CA ILE A 29 -12.75 4.10 -5.51
C ILE A 29 -12.60 4.36 -7.00
N LYS A 30 -13.65 4.84 -7.63
CA LYS A 30 -13.67 5.32 -9.02
C LYS A 30 -13.95 6.82 -9.08
N GLN A 31 -13.73 7.45 -10.23
CA GLN A 31 -13.95 8.89 -10.47
C GLN A 31 -13.17 9.79 -9.49
N HIS A 32 -12.01 9.32 -9.04
CA HIS A 32 -11.06 10.06 -8.21
C HIS A 32 -10.23 11.06 -9.04
N PRO A 33 -9.59 12.08 -8.40
CA PRO A 33 -8.89 13.15 -9.12
C PRO A 33 -7.53 12.74 -9.74
N VAL A 34 -7.03 11.52 -9.52
CA VAL A 34 -5.78 11.04 -10.15
C VAL A 34 -6.07 10.67 -11.61
N PRO A 35 -5.47 11.34 -12.61
CA PRO A 35 -5.78 11.07 -14.01
C PRO A 35 -5.32 9.68 -14.46
N GLU A 36 -6.14 8.98 -15.23
CA GLU A 36 -5.78 7.69 -15.81
C GLU A 36 -4.53 7.77 -16.70
N THR A 37 -4.37 8.86 -17.46
CA THR A 37 -3.18 9.11 -18.28
C THR A 37 -1.90 9.23 -17.45
N LEU A 38 -1.98 9.75 -16.22
CA LEU A 38 -0.85 9.79 -15.29
C LEU A 38 -0.52 8.38 -14.80
N LEU A 39 -1.52 7.58 -14.46
CA LEU A 39 -1.32 6.18 -14.05
C LEU A 39 -0.68 5.37 -15.16
N GLN A 40 -1.18 5.45 -16.40
CA GLN A 40 -0.62 4.78 -17.56
C GLN A 40 0.85 5.15 -17.77
N LYS A 41 1.16 6.46 -17.73
CA LYS A 41 2.54 6.96 -17.84
C LYS A 41 3.43 6.42 -16.71
N LEU A 42 2.95 6.45 -15.48
CA LEU A 42 3.66 5.99 -14.30
C LEU A 42 4.02 4.50 -14.43
N TYR A 43 3.04 3.66 -14.75
CA TYR A 43 3.24 2.22 -14.95
C TYR A 43 4.23 1.93 -16.09
N ALA A 44 4.10 2.61 -17.24
CA ALA A 44 5.01 2.42 -18.37
C ALA A 44 6.45 2.80 -18.04
N GLN A 45 6.67 3.95 -17.39
CA GLN A 45 8.00 4.44 -17.04
C GLN A 45 8.68 3.55 -15.98
N TRP A 46 7.97 3.17 -14.91
CA TRP A 46 8.52 2.29 -13.88
C TRP A 46 8.77 0.88 -14.39
N LYS A 47 7.93 0.36 -15.28
CA LYS A 47 8.19 -0.93 -15.95
C LYS A 47 9.50 -0.89 -16.73
N GLN A 48 9.73 0.20 -17.49
CA GLN A 48 10.98 0.38 -18.24
C GLN A 48 12.19 0.45 -17.31
N PHE A 49 12.10 1.15 -16.17
CA PHE A 49 13.16 1.21 -15.16
C PHE A 49 13.52 -0.18 -14.61
N PHE A 50 12.52 -0.98 -14.19
CA PHE A 50 12.79 -2.32 -13.66
C PHE A 50 13.33 -3.31 -14.69
N LEU A 51 13.02 -3.13 -15.97
CA LEU A 51 13.55 -3.96 -17.06
C LEU A 51 14.94 -3.49 -17.55
N GLY A 52 15.38 -2.29 -17.17
CA GLY A 52 16.69 -1.73 -17.51
C GLY A 52 17.77 -2.07 -16.48
N ASP A 53 19.03 -1.85 -16.86
CA ASP A 53 20.18 -2.06 -15.98
C ASP A 53 20.44 -0.84 -15.07
N ASP A 54 19.98 0.36 -15.45
CA ASP A 54 20.19 1.62 -14.72
C ASP A 54 19.63 1.56 -13.29
N LYS A 55 18.71 0.64 -12.98
CA LYS A 55 18.18 0.44 -11.62
C LYS A 55 19.27 0.16 -10.59
N HIS A 56 20.39 -0.45 -11.01
CA HIS A 56 21.51 -0.80 -10.14
C HIS A 56 22.29 0.42 -9.64
N ASP A 57 22.17 1.57 -10.31
CA ASP A 57 22.76 2.84 -9.87
C ASP A 57 22.02 3.42 -8.65
N PHE A 58 20.85 2.87 -8.29
CA PHE A 58 19.97 3.33 -7.22
C PHE A 58 19.83 2.32 -6.08
N VAL A 59 20.67 1.29 -6.05
CA VAL A 59 20.62 0.26 -4.99
C VAL A 59 20.91 0.88 -3.63
N ILE A 60 20.12 0.49 -2.63
CA ILE A 60 20.38 0.79 -1.23
C ILE A 60 21.23 -0.33 -0.66
N ASP A 61 22.47 -0.05 -0.27
CA ASP A 61 23.47 -1.03 0.16
C ASP A 61 23.30 -1.53 1.60
N GLU A 62 22.48 -0.87 2.42
CA GLU A 62 22.31 -1.21 3.83
C GLU A 62 20.84 -1.52 4.19
N PRO A 63 20.60 -2.42 5.17
CA PRO A 63 19.27 -2.61 5.70
C PRO A 63 18.74 -1.29 6.25
N VAL A 64 17.62 -0.91 5.75
CA VAL A 64 16.94 0.36 5.86
C VAL A 64 16.94 0.90 7.29
N GLU A 65 17.89 1.76 7.63
CA GLU A 65 17.77 2.69 8.76
C GLU A 65 16.50 3.54 8.54
N PRO A 66 15.78 3.92 9.60
CA PRO A 66 14.54 4.70 9.47
C PRO A 66 14.66 5.95 8.59
N ASP A 67 15.86 6.52 8.50
CA ASP A 67 16.15 7.77 7.81
C ASP A 67 16.68 7.62 6.37
N ASN A 68 17.01 6.40 5.91
CA ASN A 68 17.56 6.14 4.56
C ASN A 68 16.74 5.06 3.83
N ARG A 69 15.49 5.36 3.50
CA ARG A 69 14.53 4.40 2.95
C ARG A 69 14.32 4.49 1.44
N GLY A 70 14.85 5.52 0.77
CA GLY A 70 14.64 5.75 -0.67
C GLY A 70 15.65 5.03 -1.53
N GLY A 71 15.19 4.38 -2.61
CA GLY A 71 16.03 3.73 -3.60
C GLY A 71 15.55 2.32 -3.99
N PHE A 72 16.37 1.63 -4.78
CA PHE A 72 16.07 0.32 -5.32
C PHE A 72 16.53 -0.80 -4.38
N ILE A 73 15.63 -1.75 -4.14
CA ILE A 73 15.87 -2.98 -3.36
C ILE A 73 15.75 -4.19 -4.29
N PRO A 74 16.87 -4.88 -4.60
CA PRO A 74 16.87 -6.07 -5.44
C PRO A 74 16.13 -7.24 -4.80
N ALA A 75 15.64 -8.17 -5.62
CA ALA A 75 14.94 -9.38 -5.16
C ALA A 75 15.79 -10.25 -4.20
N ALA A 76 17.10 -10.26 -4.37
CA ALA A 76 18.02 -11.04 -3.52
C ALA A 76 18.01 -10.60 -2.04
N VAL A 77 17.72 -9.31 -1.77
CA VAL A 77 17.65 -8.74 -0.41
C VAL A 77 16.24 -8.31 -0.02
N SER A 78 15.24 -8.70 -0.82
CA SER A 78 13.82 -8.43 -0.56
C SER A 78 13.37 -9.02 0.78
N GLU A 79 12.35 -8.41 1.35
CA GLU A 79 11.74 -8.80 2.62
C GLU A 79 11.13 -10.20 2.56
N THR A 80 11.14 -10.91 3.71
CA THR A 80 10.32 -12.10 3.93
C THR A 80 9.11 -11.70 4.76
N ALA A 81 7.90 -12.05 4.36
CA ALA A 81 6.71 -11.74 5.13
C ALA A 81 6.75 -12.43 6.50
N VAL A 82 6.24 -11.76 7.53
CA VAL A 82 6.22 -12.28 8.90
C VAL A 82 5.54 -13.65 8.96
N GLY A 83 6.22 -14.64 9.54
CA GLY A 83 5.73 -16.02 9.64
C GLY A 83 5.97 -16.88 8.39
N HIS A 84 6.66 -16.37 7.39
CA HIS A 84 7.09 -17.12 6.20
C HIS A 84 8.60 -17.37 6.23
N SER A 85 9.05 -18.46 5.60
CA SER A 85 10.47 -18.85 5.51
C SER A 85 11.04 -18.63 4.10
N VAL A 86 10.18 -18.39 3.11
CA VAL A 86 10.53 -18.21 1.71
C VAL A 86 10.34 -16.75 1.34
N LYS A 87 11.33 -16.17 0.63
CA LYS A 87 11.27 -14.79 0.16
C LYS A 87 10.21 -14.59 -0.91
N ASP A 88 9.61 -13.40 -0.90
CA ASP A 88 8.71 -12.98 -1.97
C ASP A 88 9.47 -12.78 -3.30
N ILE A 89 8.80 -13.10 -4.39
CA ILE A 89 9.33 -12.93 -5.76
C ILE A 89 9.08 -11.49 -6.19
N LYS A 90 9.84 -10.56 -5.60
CA LYS A 90 9.69 -9.12 -5.87
C LYS A 90 11.01 -8.38 -5.76
N GLU A 91 11.17 -7.37 -6.58
CA GLU A 91 12.09 -6.25 -6.38
C GLU A 91 11.27 -4.97 -6.27
N PHE A 92 11.79 -3.93 -5.64
CA PHE A 92 11.00 -2.72 -5.44
C PHE A 92 11.84 -1.46 -5.30
N TYR A 93 11.19 -0.32 -5.49
CA TYR A 93 11.76 1.00 -5.26
C TYR A 93 10.98 1.73 -4.18
N HIS A 94 11.67 2.28 -3.20
CA HIS A 94 11.10 3.19 -2.21
C HIS A 94 11.29 4.63 -2.66
N LEU A 95 10.19 5.36 -2.81
CA LEU A 95 10.20 6.78 -3.13
C LEU A 95 9.67 7.57 -1.93
N ILE A 96 10.55 8.42 -1.41
CA ILE A 96 10.27 9.31 -0.28
C ILE A 96 10.53 10.74 -0.75
N PRO A 97 9.67 11.72 -0.42
CA PRO A 97 9.92 13.12 -0.77
C PRO A 97 11.30 13.59 -0.30
N GLY A 98 12.01 14.30 -1.19
CA GLY A 98 13.35 14.84 -0.90
C GLY A 98 14.51 13.86 -1.09
N GLN A 99 14.24 12.59 -1.39
CA GLN A 99 15.29 11.61 -1.71
C GLN A 99 15.49 11.46 -3.22
N GLN A 100 16.58 10.78 -3.60
CA GLN A 100 16.95 10.60 -5.00
C GLN A 100 15.89 9.76 -5.74
N VAL A 101 15.46 10.28 -6.90
CA VAL A 101 14.57 9.58 -7.84
C VAL A 101 15.22 9.65 -9.22
N PRO A 102 15.20 8.59 -10.02
CA PRO A 102 15.69 8.66 -11.40
C PRO A 102 15.05 9.85 -12.14
N PRO A 103 15.83 10.72 -12.80
CA PRO A 103 15.31 11.97 -13.38
C PRO A 103 14.14 11.77 -14.34
N SER A 104 14.14 10.67 -15.11
CA SER A 104 13.07 10.32 -16.05
C SER A 104 11.74 9.96 -15.35
N LEU A 105 11.79 9.55 -14.08
CA LEU A 105 10.64 9.10 -13.29
C LEU A 105 10.11 10.19 -12.34
N GLN A 106 10.92 11.20 -12.04
CA GLN A 106 10.66 12.18 -10.98
C GLN A 106 9.34 12.91 -11.17
N LEU A 107 9.10 13.47 -12.35
CA LEU A 107 7.92 14.32 -12.58
C LEU A 107 6.61 13.56 -12.38
N ALA A 108 6.44 12.42 -13.04
CA ALA A 108 5.20 11.64 -12.95
C ALA A 108 5.00 11.04 -11.55
N SER A 109 6.10 10.57 -10.91
CA SER A 109 6.02 10.00 -9.57
C SER A 109 5.64 11.03 -8.52
N MET A 110 6.22 12.23 -8.58
CA MET A 110 5.88 13.31 -7.64
C MET A 110 4.47 13.87 -7.87
N GLU A 111 4.01 13.96 -9.11
CA GLU A 111 2.62 14.33 -9.43
C GLU A 111 1.64 13.30 -8.86
N TYR A 112 1.90 12.02 -9.10
CA TYR A 112 1.09 10.93 -8.54
C TYR A 112 1.06 10.95 -7.00
N LEU A 113 2.23 11.08 -6.37
CA LEU A 113 2.36 11.15 -4.90
C LEU A 113 1.51 12.29 -4.34
N ASN A 114 1.62 13.51 -4.90
CA ASN A 114 0.89 14.67 -4.41
C ASN A 114 -0.63 14.53 -4.58
N LEU A 115 -1.09 14.08 -5.76
CA LEU A 115 -2.53 13.87 -6.00
C LEU A 115 -3.10 12.78 -5.11
N THR A 116 -2.37 11.67 -4.95
CA THR A 116 -2.79 10.55 -4.12
C THR A 116 -2.79 10.91 -2.63
N PHE A 117 -1.84 11.75 -2.20
CA PHE A 117 -1.83 12.31 -0.84
C PHE A 117 -3.09 13.14 -0.55
N GLN A 118 -3.52 13.98 -1.50
CA GLN A 118 -4.76 14.76 -1.38
C GLN A 118 -6.00 13.86 -1.33
N VAL A 119 -6.02 12.77 -2.11
CA VAL A 119 -7.06 11.73 -1.98
C VAL A 119 -7.05 11.17 -0.57
N GLY A 120 -5.89 10.79 -0.04
CA GLY A 120 -5.72 10.29 1.33
C GLY A 120 -6.25 11.24 2.39
N GLN A 121 -5.95 12.54 2.28
CA GLN A 121 -6.50 13.57 3.18
C GLN A 121 -8.04 13.58 3.15
N THR A 122 -8.64 13.48 1.96
CA THR A 122 -10.10 13.42 1.81
C THR A 122 -10.68 12.16 2.44
N LEU A 123 -10.04 11.00 2.23
CA LEU A 123 -10.47 9.73 2.83
C LEU A 123 -10.40 9.77 4.36
N LEU A 124 -9.33 10.32 4.94
CA LEU A 124 -9.22 10.49 6.40
C LEU A 124 -10.26 11.49 6.94
N ALA A 125 -10.59 12.54 6.19
CA ALA A 125 -11.67 13.47 6.56
C ALA A 125 -13.03 12.76 6.56
N TRP A 126 -13.28 11.84 5.62
CA TRP A 126 -14.48 11.00 5.65
C TRP A 126 -14.51 10.06 6.86
N LEU A 127 -13.38 9.43 7.21
CA LEU A 127 -13.31 8.62 8.42
C LEU A 127 -13.58 9.45 9.66
N GLN A 128 -13.01 10.65 9.77
CA GLN A 128 -13.23 11.57 10.89
C GLN A 128 -14.69 12.00 11.00
N GLN A 129 -15.35 12.25 9.87
CA GLN A 129 -16.73 12.76 9.83
C GLN A 129 -17.76 11.66 10.12
N TYR A 130 -17.58 10.45 9.60
CA TYR A 130 -18.62 9.41 9.58
C TYR A 130 -18.34 8.24 10.53
N ALA A 131 -17.13 8.09 11.07
CA ALA A 131 -16.88 7.11 12.12
C ALA A 131 -17.51 7.52 13.45
N PRO A 132 -17.96 6.57 14.28
CA PRO A 132 -18.43 6.89 15.63
C PRO A 132 -17.33 7.56 16.45
N LYS A 133 -17.63 8.64 17.15
CA LYS A 133 -16.68 9.36 18.03
C LYS A 133 -15.97 8.45 19.05
N ALA A 134 -16.63 7.36 19.45
CA ALA A 134 -16.06 6.39 20.37
C ALA A 134 -14.87 5.63 19.74
N ALA A 135 -14.87 5.42 18.41
CA ALA A 135 -13.82 4.69 17.72
C ALA A 135 -12.49 5.48 17.65
N THR A 136 -12.54 6.81 17.64
CA THR A 136 -11.34 7.66 17.53
C THR A 136 -10.94 8.31 18.87
N ARG A 137 -11.54 7.88 19.98
CA ARG A 137 -11.32 8.51 21.31
C ARG A 137 -9.88 8.38 21.82
N GLY A 138 -9.14 7.34 21.39
CA GLY A 138 -7.75 7.08 21.82
C GLY A 138 -6.71 7.94 21.12
N LEU A 139 -7.07 8.55 19.98
CA LEU A 139 -6.17 9.43 19.21
C LEU A 139 -5.93 10.75 19.95
N SER A 140 -4.67 11.25 19.87
CA SER A 140 -4.32 12.58 20.39
C SER A 140 -4.89 13.73 19.56
N GLU A 141 -5.18 13.48 18.29
CA GLU A 141 -5.64 14.48 17.33
C GLU A 141 -6.67 13.86 16.36
N PRO A 142 -7.52 14.67 15.69
CA PRO A 142 -8.46 14.18 14.68
C PRO A 142 -7.77 13.48 13.52
N LEU A 143 -8.37 12.42 12.97
CA LEU A 143 -7.82 11.63 11.85
C LEU A 143 -7.45 12.47 10.63
N ASP A 144 -8.20 13.51 10.32
CA ASP A 144 -7.97 14.41 9.19
C ASP A 144 -6.79 15.38 9.38
N LYS A 145 -6.13 15.36 10.56
CA LYS A 145 -5.01 16.26 10.92
C LYS A 145 -3.66 15.54 11.11
N ILE A 146 -3.67 14.21 11.13
CA ILE A 146 -2.47 13.46 11.53
C ILE A 146 -1.57 13.02 10.38
N LEU A 147 -2.07 13.03 9.13
CA LEU A 147 -1.33 12.52 7.98
C LEU A 147 -0.05 13.32 7.72
N SER A 148 1.05 12.61 7.43
CA SER A 148 2.34 13.20 7.09
C SER A 148 2.82 12.71 5.73
N ILE A 149 3.17 13.63 4.84
CA ILE A 149 3.78 13.31 3.56
C ILE A 149 5.20 12.74 3.74
N ASP A 150 5.95 13.28 4.71
CA ASP A 150 7.34 12.87 4.98
C ASP A 150 7.44 11.50 5.67
N ALA A 151 6.41 11.11 6.42
CA ALA A 151 6.32 9.78 7.03
C ALA A 151 5.68 8.74 6.09
N SER A 152 5.04 9.18 5.02
CA SER A 152 4.38 8.30 4.05
C SER A 152 5.37 7.78 3.02
N LEU A 153 5.12 6.56 2.51
CA LEU A 153 6.03 5.85 1.60
C LEU A 153 5.29 5.45 0.33
N LEU A 154 5.77 5.93 -0.82
CA LEU A 154 5.39 5.36 -2.12
C LEU A 154 6.34 4.21 -2.46
N ARG A 155 5.80 3.00 -2.54
CA ARG A 155 6.56 1.81 -2.94
C ARG A 155 6.13 1.40 -4.35
N ILE A 156 7.10 1.18 -5.22
CA ILE A 156 6.86 0.63 -6.54
C ILE A 156 7.42 -0.79 -6.55
N LEU A 157 6.54 -1.77 -6.69
CA LEU A 157 6.87 -3.19 -6.69
C LEU A 157 6.86 -3.73 -8.12
N HIS A 158 7.90 -4.45 -8.47
CA HIS A 158 7.98 -5.24 -9.69
C HIS A 158 8.07 -6.72 -9.33
N TYR A 159 7.10 -7.48 -9.82
CA TYR A 159 7.08 -8.93 -9.76
C TYR A 159 7.47 -9.44 -11.14
N PRO A 160 8.67 -10.02 -11.33
CA PRO A 160 9.11 -10.53 -12.64
C PRO A 160 8.20 -11.66 -13.13
N ALA A 161 8.29 -11.96 -14.43
CA ALA A 161 7.76 -13.21 -14.95
C ALA A 161 8.50 -14.38 -14.29
N LEU A 162 7.77 -15.44 -13.96
CA LEU A 162 8.35 -16.63 -13.33
C LEU A 162 9.21 -17.38 -14.36
N ASN A 163 10.39 -17.83 -13.95
CA ASN A 163 11.32 -18.56 -14.80
C ASN A 163 11.29 -20.09 -14.56
N GLY A 164 10.60 -20.53 -13.49
CA GLY A 164 10.46 -21.92 -13.12
C GLY A 164 11.51 -22.42 -12.12
N ASP A 165 12.45 -21.56 -11.71
CA ASP A 165 13.51 -21.88 -10.73
C ASP A 165 13.19 -21.31 -9.33
N GLU A 166 11.97 -20.79 -9.14
CA GLU A 166 11.55 -20.21 -7.87
C GLU A 166 11.51 -21.28 -6.77
N GLU A 167 11.89 -20.88 -5.57
CA GLU A 167 11.80 -21.73 -4.40
C GLU A 167 10.36 -22.25 -4.20
N LEU A 168 10.23 -23.51 -3.82
CA LEU A 168 8.89 -24.10 -3.61
C LEU A 168 8.10 -23.33 -2.55
N GLY A 169 6.93 -22.84 -2.92
CA GLY A 169 6.08 -22.02 -2.08
C GLY A 169 6.35 -20.51 -2.17
N ALA A 170 7.33 -20.07 -2.97
CA ALA A 170 7.54 -18.66 -3.22
C ALA A 170 6.34 -18.01 -3.92
N MET A 171 5.93 -16.85 -3.43
CA MET A 171 4.81 -16.07 -3.95
C MET A 171 5.28 -14.68 -4.39
N ARG A 172 4.49 -14.00 -5.22
CA ARG A 172 4.71 -12.59 -5.56
C ARG A 172 4.71 -11.72 -4.32
N ALA A 173 3.68 -11.88 -3.47
CA ALA A 173 3.68 -11.33 -2.11
C ALA A 173 2.90 -12.28 -1.20
N ALA A 174 3.53 -12.80 -0.17
CA ALA A 174 2.89 -13.65 0.83
C ALA A 174 1.84 -12.84 1.64
N ALA A 175 0.97 -13.56 2.36
CA ALA A 175 -0.09 -12.94 3.15
C ALA A 175 0.49 -12.02 4.23
N HIS A 176 0.05 -10.76 4.25
CA HIS A 176 0.48 -9.73 5.18
C HIS A 176 -0.63 -8.70 5.44
N GLU A 177 -0.42 -7.88 6.43
CA GLU A 177 -1.18 -6.67 6.73
C GLU A 177 -0.26 -5.45 6.60
N ASP A 178 -0.81 -4.31 6.17
CA ASP A 178 -0.04 -3.08 6.05
C ASP A 178 0.07 -2.38 7.41
N VAL A 179 1.24 -1.84 7.72
CA VAL A 179 1.48 -1.22 9.04
C VAL A 179 0.88 0.19 9.18
N ASN A 180 0.60 0.87 8.08
CA ASN A 180 0.20 2.29 7.98
C ASN A 180 -1.27 2.57 8.42
N LEU A 181 -1.76 3.81 8.16
CA LEU A 181 -3.19 4.17 8.32
C LEU A 181 -4.04 3.63 7.17
N LEU A 182 -3.70 4.04 5.95
CA LEU A 182 -4.39 3.66 4.72
C LEU A 182 -3.36 3.39 3.62
N THR A 183 -3.60 2.37 2.82
CA THR A 183 -2.90 2.17 1.55
C THR A 183 -3.79 2.59 0.40
N ILE A 184 -3.24 3.33 -0.54
CA ILE A 184 -3.89 3.67 -1.82
C ILE A 184 -3.12 2.97 -2.92
N LEU A 185 -3.79 2.09 -3.66
CA LEU A 185 -3.20 1.24 -4.68
C LEU A 185 -4.00 1.33 -5.98
N PRO A 186 -3.43 1.81 -7.09
CA PRO A 186 -4.09 1.70 -8.39
C PRO A 186 -4.31 0.24 -8.78
N VAL A 187 -5.48 -0.04 -9.36
CA VAL A 187 -5.76 -1.38 -9.91
C VAL A 187 -4.74 -1.71 -10.99
N SER A 188 -4.02 -2.81 -10.80
CA SER A 188 -3.03 -3.32 -11.76
C SER A 188 -3.71 -3.94 -12.98
N GLU A 189 -3.06 -3.85 -14.15
CA GLU A 189 -3.49 -4.56 -15.35
C GLU A 189 -3.47 -6.08 -15.18
N GLN A 190 -2.58 -6.58 -14.31
CA GLN A 190 -2.42 -8.00 -14.06
C GLN A 190 -3.15 -8.41 -12.78
N PRO A 191 -3.89 -9.53 -12.78
CA PRO A 191 -4.63 -10.05 -11.62
C PRO A 191 -3.68 -10.56 -10.53
N GLY A 192 -4.26 -11.11 -9.46
CA GLY A 192 -3.54 -11.83 -8.41
C GLY A 192 -3.62 -11.21 -7.02
N LEU A 193 -4.12 -9.98 -6.86
CA LEU A 193 -4.39 -9.43 -5.52
C LEU A 193 -5.60 -10.14 -4.91
N GLN A 194 -5.40 -10.73 -3.73
CA GLN A 194 -6.45 -11.40 -2.98
C GLN A 194 -6.54 -10.85 -1.56
N VAL A 195 -7.73 -10.81 -1.01
CA VAL A 195 -8.04 -10.35 0.34
C VAL A 195 -8.73 -11.46 1.12
N ARG A 196 -8.34 -11.65 2.38
CA ARG A 196 -8.88 -12.70 3.25
C ARG A 196 -10.07 -12.18 4.04
N ASP A 197 -11.19 -12.87 3.96
CA ASP A 197 -12.35 -12.52 4.78
C ASP A 197 -12.23 -13.05 6.24
N LYS A 198 -13.17 -12.63 7.10
CA LYS A 198 -13.21 -13.05 8.51
C LYS A 198 -13.46 -14.56 8.70
N ALA A 199 -13.95 -15.27 7.68
CA ALA A 199 -14.11 -16.72 7.69
C ALA A 199 -12.84 -17.46 7.21
N GLY A 200 -11.81 -16.72 6.78
CA GLY A 200 -10.55 -17.26 6.32
C GLY A 200 -10.48 -17.54 4.82
N HIS A 201 -11.52 -17.20 4.04
CA HIS A 201 -11.52 -17.41 2.61
C HIS A 201 -10.84 -16.25 1.87
N TRP A 202 -10.08 -16.59 0.83
CA TRP A 202 -9.44 -15.64 -0.08
C TRP A 202 -10.40 -15.24 -1.20
N HIS A 203 -10.47 -13.96 -1.48
CA HIS A 203 -11.28 -13.36 -2.54
C HIS A 203 -10.39 -12.49 -3.43
N GLU A 204 -10.48 -12.70 -4.73
CA GLU A 204 -9.80 -11.84 -5.69
C GLU A 204 -10.39 -10.43 -5.66
N VAL A 205 -9.50 -9.42 -5.73
CA VAL A 205 -9.90 -8.02 -5.86
C VAL A 205 -10.04 -7.69 -7.34
N VAL A 206 -11.27 -7.45 -7.77
CA VAL A 206 -11.60 -7.11 -9.16
C VAL A 206 -11.97 -5.64 -9.24
N GLY A 207 -11.31 -4.88 -10.11
CA GLY A 207 -11.56 -3.47 -10.41
C GLY A 207 -11.19 -3.15 -11.84
N ASN A 208 -11.55 -1.97 -12.32
CA ASN A 208 -11.12 -1.51 -13.63
C ASN A 208 -9.74 -0.85 -13.51
N VAL A 209 -8.94 -0.97 -14.56
CA VAL A 209 -7.70 -0.18 -14.67
C VAL A 209 -8.07 1.30 -14.56
N GLY A 210 -7.36 2.04 -13.72
CA GLY A 210 -7.68 3.43 -13.40
C GLY A 210 -8.48 3.62 -12.11
N ASP A 211 -9.09 2.58 -11.52
CA ASP A 211 -9.69 2.67 -10.18
C ASP A 211 -8.60 2.58 -9.09
N LEU A 212 -8.90 3.04 -7.87
CA LEU A 212 -8.02 2.91 -6.71
C LEU A 212 -8.60 1.92 -5.69
N ILE A 213 -7.77 0.96 -5.29
CA ILE A 213 -8.03 0.09 -4.15
C ILE A 213 -7.53 0.81 -2.90
N ILE A 214 -8.35 0.87 -1.87
CA ILE A 214 -7.99 1.45 -0.57
C ILE A 214 -8.12 0.36 0.48
N ASN A 215 -7.11 0.21 1.34
CA ASN A 215 -7.22 -0.63 2.52
C ASN A 215 -6.75 0.07 3.79
N SER A 216 -7.36 -0.31 4.90
CA SER A 216 -6.94 0.07 6.25
C SER A 216 -5.74 -0.78 6.69
N GLY A 217 -4.78 -0.13 7.33
CA GLY A 217 -3.62 -0.79 7.92
C GLY A 217 -3.70 -0.87 9.45
N ASP A 218 -2.68 -1.47 10.03
CA ASP A 218 -2.58 -1.76 11.46
C ASP A 218 -2.64 -0.51 12.34
N MET A 219 -2.03 0.61 11.90
CA MET A 219 -2.12 1.88 12.65
C MET A 219 -3.54 2.40 12.72
N LEU A 220 -4.35 2.26 11.66
CA LEU A 220 -5.76 2.65 11.72
C LEU A 220 -6.56 1.70 12.59
N GLN A 221 -6.27 0.40 12.54
CA GLN A 221 -6.88 -0.59 13.43
C GLN A 221 -6.57 -0.28 14.89
N GLU A 222 -5.31 -0.01 15.24
CA GLU A 222 -4.89 0.38 16.60
C GLU A 222 -5.57 1.68 17.05
N ALA A 223 -5.51 2.72 16.21
CA ALA A 223 -6.07 4.04 16.49
C ALA A 223 -7.60 4.03 16.70
N THR A 224 -8.27 3.02 16.18
CA THR A 224 -9.74 2.90 16.24
C THR A 224 -10.22 1.73 17.10
N GLY A 225 -9.32 1.10 17.86
CA GLY A 225 -9.66 -0.05 18.70
C GLY A 225 -10.31 -1.20 17.93
N GLY A 226 -9.89 -1.43 16.70
CA GLY A 226 -10.39 -2.48 15.82
C GLY A 226 -11.71 -2.12 15.08
N PHE A 227 -12.17 -0.88 15.15
CA PHE A 227 -13.38 -0.47 14.41
C PHE A 227 -13.19 -0.56 12.89
N PHE A 228 -12.01 -0.17 12.39
CA PHE A 228 -11.55 -0.45 11.04
C PHE A 228 -10.51 -1.55 11.09
N PRO A 229 -10.82 -2.76 10.61
CA PRO A 229 -9.88 -3.87 10.66
C PRO A 229 -8.75 -3.70 9.64
N SER A 230 -7.52 -3.98 10.03
CA SER A 230 -6.47 -4.35 9.09
C SER A 230 -6.78 -5.76 8.58
N THR A 231 -6.68 -5.96 7.27
CA THR A 231 -7.18 -7.19 6.65
C THR A 231 -6.08 -7.84 5.83
N PRO A 232 -5.75 -9.11 6.12
CA PRO A 232 -4.71 -9.84 5.40
C PRO A 232 -4.98 -9.87 3.90
N HIS A 233 -3.95 -9.59 3.12
CA HIS A 233 -3.99 -9.66 1.68
C HIS A 233 -2.68 -10.24 1.11
N GLN A 234 -2.73 -10.73 -0.12
CA GLN A 234 -1.60 -11.38 -0.79
C GLN A 234 -1.63 -11.11 -2.29
N VAL A 235 -0.47 -11.34 -2.95
CA VAL A 235 -0.40 -11.37 -4.41
C VAL A 235 0.04 -12.77 -4.84
N VAL A 236 -0.88 -13.51 -5.45
CA VAL A 236 -0.62 -14.88 -5.90
C VAL A 236 0.16 -14.89 -7.21
N ASN A 237 0.86 -15.98 -7.43
CA ASN A 237 1.50 -16.27 -8.71
C ASN A 237 0.44 -16.48 -9.81
N PRO A 238 0.76 -16.17 -11.09
CA PRO A 238 -0.17 -16.43 -12.19
C PRO A 238 -0.50 -17.94 -12.27
N GLU A 239 -1.75 -18.26 -12.55
CA GLU A 239 -2.15 -19.64 -12.82
C GLU A 239 -1.53 -20.13 -14.14
N LYS A 240 -1.35 -21.46 -14.29
CA LYS A 240 -0.69 -22.07 -15.46
C LYS A 240 -1.34 -21.75 -16.80
N ASN A 241 -2.60 -21.36 -16.80
CA ASN A 241 -3.41 -21.00 -17.97
C ASN A 241 -3.45 -19.49 -18.24
N HIS A 242 -2.79 -18.68 -17.43
CA HIS A 242 -2.66 -17.23 -17.64
C HIS A 242 -1.27 -16.88 -18.17
N ASP A 243 -1.16 -15.75 -18.86
CA ASP A 243 0.12 -15.24 -19.36
C ASP A 243 1.06 -14.99 -18.17
N ASN A 244 2.22 -15.64 -18.24
CA ASN A 244 3.31 -15.44 -17.29
C ASN A 244 4.07 -14.16 -17.63
N VAL A 245 3.51 -13.03 -17.29
CA VAL A 245 4.10 -11.71 -17.53
C VAL A 245 4.45 -11.03 -16.20
N SER A 246 5.37 -10.08 -16.26
CA SER A 246 5.72 -9.26 -15.10
C SER A 246 4.52 -8.40 -14.68
N ARG A 247 4.43 -8.12 -13.38
CA ARG A 247 3.38 -7.31 -12.76
C ARG A 247 4.00 -6.14 -12.01
N LEU A 248 3.40 -4.97 -12.12
CA LEU A 248 3.71 -3.82 -11.28
C LEU A 248 2.60 -3.56 -10.27
N SER A 249 2.99 -3.07 -9.10
CA SER A 249 2.10 -2.62 -8.04
C SER A 249 2.66 -1.35 -7.44
N ILE A 250 1.84 -0.32 -7.25
CA ILE A 250 2.31 1.02 -6.84
C ILE A 250 1.52 1.49 -5.61
N PRO A 251 1.64 0.79 -4.46
CA PRO A 251 0.98 1.20 -3.23
C PRO A 251 1.62 2.47 -2.65
N TYR A 252 0.77 3.39 -2.19
CA TYR A 252 1.16 4.53 -1.38
C TYR A 252 0.69 4.30 0.05
N PHE A 253 1.64 4.07 0.94
CA PHE A 253 1.43 3.84 2.36
C PHE A 253 1.31 5.17 3.09
N LEU A 254 0.11 5.55 3.46
CA LEU A 254 -0.20 6.80 4.15
C LEU A 254 0.00 6.63 5.64
N THR A 255 0.99 7.33 6.19
CA THR A 255 1.43 7.22 7.57
C THR A 255 1.20 8.53 8.32
N PRO A 256 0.80 8.49 9.61
CA PRO A 256 0.65 9.71 10.41
C PRO A 256 2.03 10.26 10.79
N ARG A 257 2.07 11.50 11.31
CA ARG A 257 3.26 12.00 12.00
C ARG A 257 3.64 11.03 13.13
N LEU A 258 4.93 10.80 13.30
CA LEU A 258 5.44 9.77 14.23
C LEU A 258 5.18 10.10 15.70
N ASP A 259 4.98 11.38 16.04
CA ASP A 259 4.65 11.87 17.38
C ASP A 259 3.17 11.68 17.76
N VAL A 260 2.30 11.40 16.80
CA VAL A 260 0.86 11.20 17.03
C VAL A 260 0.64 9.97 17.90
N ARG A 261 -0.09 10.15 19.00
CA ARG A 261 -0.52 9.03 19.83
C ARG A 261 -1.74 8.35 19.20
N LEU A 262 -1.55 7.09 18.82
CA LEU A 262 -2.59 6.24 18.22
C LEU A 262 -3.54 5.67 19.29
N SER A 263 -2.99 5.29 20.44
CA SER A 263 -3.72 4.67 21.55
C SER A 263 -3.07 4.99 22.88
N ALA A 264 -3.57 4.42 23.96
CA ALA A 264 -2.93 4.50 25.28
C ALA A 264 -1.55 3.83 25.32
N GLN A 265 -1.28 2.91 24.37
CA GLN A 265 -0.06 2.09 24.36
C GLN A 265 1.02 2.65 23.42
N TYR A 266 0.64 3.27 22.29
CA TYR A 266 1.56 3.60 21.21
C TYR A 266 1.42 5.03 20.69
N THR A 267 2.55 5.66 20.42
CA THR A 267 2.67 6.66 19.35
C THR A 267 2.84 5.94 18.00
N ALA A 268 2.63 6.65 16.90
CA ALA A 268 2.84 6.09 15.56
C ALA A 268 4.28 5.65 15.33
N GLY A 269 5.25 6.39 15.86
CA GLY A 269 6.68 6.05 15.78
C GLY A 269 7.03 4.77 16.54
N GLU A 270 6.53 4.61 17.78
CA GLU A 270 6.75 3.41 18.58
C GLU A 270 6.12 2.18 17.91
N PHE A 271 4.90 2.33 17.37
CA PHE A 271 4.21 1.27 16.66
C PHE A 271 4.96 0.83 15.40
N LEU A 272 5.41 1.79 14.59
CA LEU A 272 6.19 1.53 13.39
C LEU A 272 7.50 0.81 13.71
N ALA A 273 8.25 1.29 14.70
CA ALA A 273 9.53 0.70 15.11
C ALA A 273 9.36 -0.77 15.57
N GLU A 274 8.32 -1.06 16.36
CA GLU A 274 8.02 -2.44 16.77
C GLU A 274 7.72 -3.36 15.59
N ARG A 275 6.88 -2.90 14.63
CA ARG A 275 6.53 -3.69 13.45
C ARG A 275 7.72 -3.93 12.51
N LEU A 276 8.55 -2.91 12.27
CA LEU A 276 9.77 -3.05 11.47
C LEU A 276 10.77 -4.03 12.10
N ALA A 277 10.90 -4.05 13.44
CA ALA A 277 11.75 -4.99 14.14
C ALA A 277 11.31 -6.46 13.97
N LEU A 278 10.04 -6.73 13.66
CA LEU A 278 9.53 -8.07 13.37
C LEU A 278 9.86 -8.52 11.93
N LEU A 279 9.96 -7.60 10.98
CA LEU A 279 10.33 -7.90 9.58
C LEU A 279 11.83 -8.25 9.44
N ASN A 280 12.67 -7.76 10.34
CA ASN A 280 14.12 -7.96 10.32
C ASN A 280 14.57 -9.20 11.13
N ARG A 281 13.65 -10.06 11.53
CA ARG A 281 13.92 -11.33 12.22
C ARG A 281 13.72 -12.52 11.30
#